data_7c628989e30f339bbdd3b88fc317971c
#
_entry.id   7c628989e30f339bbdd3b88fc317971c
#
_cell.length_a   1.000
_cell.length_b   1.000
_cell.length_c   1.000
_cell.angle_alpha   90.00
_cell.angle_beta   90.00
_cell.angle_gamma   90.00
#
_symmetry.space_group_name_H-M   'P 1'
#
loop_
_entity.id
_entity.type
_entity.pdbx_description
1 polymer ?
#
loop_
_entity_poly.entity_id
_entity_poly.type
_entity_poly.pdbx_seq_one_letter_code
_entity_poly.pdbx_strand_id
1 'polypeptide(L)'
;VWTGIDTDKFISKKHGILDINAFNYNDIFGFDNILDKCDSLNYRQSAPNHAVVIKGYNLDKGKTNGFLIENSWGEKSGFKGNYYMNIDWFKNYTFEVVVDKKFVSKKVLSVLNKKPILLPYLSPFGSLLFK
;
A
#
# COMPACT_ATOMS: atom_id res chain seq x y z
N VAL A 1 -5.58 -8.44 -9.24
CA VAL A 1 -5.48 -8.69 -7.79
C VAL A 1 -6.03 -7.46 -7.05
N TRP A 2 -7.03 -7.64 -6.19
CA TRP A 2 -7.54 -6.55 -5.33
C TRP A 2 -6.55 -6.30 -4.18
N THR A 3 -6.42 -5.04 -3.81
CA THR A 3 -5.55 -4.64 -2.69
C THR A 3 -6.13 -3.44 -1.95
N GLY A 4 -5.98 -3.43 -0.62
CA GLY A 4 -6.30 -2.32 0.26
C GLY A 4 -5.08 -1.44 0.50
N ILE A 5 -5.21 -0.14 0.27
CA ILE A 5 -4.12 0.84 0.29
C ILE A 5 -4.51 2.10 1.07
N ASP A 6 -3.51 2.89 1.47
CA ASP A 6 -3.70 4.24 2.02
C ASP A 6 -3.45 5.31 0.96
N THR A 7 -4.52 5.88 0.40
CA THR A 7 -4.43 6.90 -0.65
C THR A 7 -4.17 8.32 -0.13
N ASP A 8 -4.06 8.51 1.17
CA ASP A 8 -3.73 9.82 1.76
C ASP A 8 -2.22 10.11 1.74
N LYS A 9 -1.40 9.14 1.28
CA LYS A 9 0.06 9.19 1.36
C LYS A 9 0.73 9.24 -0.02
N PHE A 10 1.53 10.28 -0.24
CA PHE A 10 2.46 10.40 -1.38
C PHE A 10 1.86 10.02 -2.74
N ILE A 11 0.67 10.54 -3.04
CA ILE A 11 -0.03 10.33 -4.30
C ILE A 11 -0.08 11.61 -5.14
N SER A 12 0.31 11.52 -6.40
CA SER A 12 0.06 12.56 -7.40
C SER A 12 -1.11 12.15 -8.30
N LYS A 13 -2.31 12.60 -7.97
CA LYS A 13 -3.53 12.30 -8.75
C LYS A 13 -3.42 12.80 -10.20
N LYS A 14 -2.79 13.95 -10.41
CA LYS A 14 -2.60 14.56 -11.73
C LYS A 14 -1.72 13.68 -12.64
N HIS A 15 -0.66 13.09 -12.08
CA HIS A 15 0.31 12.32 -12.85
C HIS A 15 0.08 10.80 -12.77
N GLY A 16 -0.86 10.35 -11.93
CA GLY A 16 -1.14 8.92 -11.75
C GLY A 16 0.02 8.16 -11.11
N ILE A 17 0.65 8.74 -10.09
CA ILE A 17 1.84 8.18 -9.45
C ILE A 17 1.61 8.06 -7.94
N LEU A 18 1.95 6.88 -7.39
CA LEU A 18 2.09 6.61 -5.97
C LEU A 18 3.57 6.29 -5.71
N ASP A 19 4.29 7.25 -5.13
CA ASP A 19 5.73 7.13 -4.90
C ASP A 19 6.10 7.93 -3.64
N ILE A 20 6.86 7.34 -2.73
CA ILE A 20 7.34 8.02 -1.52
C ILE A 20 8.23 9.24 -1.85
N ASN A 21 8.83 9.23 -3.05
CA ASN A 21 9.67 10.32 -3.55
C ASN A 21 8.89 11.30 -4.46
N ALA A 22 7.55 11.18 -4.56
CA ALA A 22 6.74 12.10 -5.38
C ALA A 22 6.80 13.56 -4.92
N PHE A 23 7.18 13.78 -3.66
CA PHE A 23 7.35 15.10 -3.04
C PHE A 23 8.63 15.10 -2.22
N ASN A 24 9.50 16.09 -2.45
CA ASN A 24 10.75 16.22 -1.72
C ASN A 24 10.56 17.03 -0.43
N TYR A 25 9.99 16.40 0.58
CA TYR A 25 9.77 17.04 1.88
C TYR A 25 11.07 17.33 2.63
N ASN A 26 12.13 16.54 2.38
CA ASN A 26 13.42 16.72 3.05
C ASN A 26 14.02 18.09 2.76
N ASP A 27 13.88 18.59 1.52
CA ASP A 27 14.36 19.92 1.14
C ASP A 27 13.55 21.04 1.81
N ILE A 28 12.28 20.77 2.16
CA ILE A 28 11.40 21.77 2.78
C ILE A 28 11.60 21.80 4.30
N PHE A 29 11.65 20.62 4.92
CA PHE A 29 11.65 20.49 6.38
C PHE A 29 13.04 20.24 6.99
N GLY A 30 14.06 19.90 6.18
CA GLY A 30 15.41 19.62 6.63
C GLY A 30 15.59 18.30 7.39
N PHE A 31 14.59 17.41 7.36
CA PHE A 31 14.65 16.08 7.96
C PHE A 31 13.80 15.09 7.17
N ASP A 32 14.11 13.79 7.29
CA ASP A 32 13.29 12.72 6.72
C ASP A 32 12.00 12.58 7.53
N ASN A 33 10.86 12.78 6.87
CA ASN A 33 9.54 12.71 7.46
C ASN A 33 8.77 11.44 7.06
N ILE A 34 9.43 10.50 6.40
CA ILE A 34 8.82 9.24 5.98
C ILE A 34 8.97 8.22 7.10
N LEU A 35 7.88 7.91 7.78
CA LEU A 35 7.83 6.81 8.74
C LEU A 35 7.82 5.48 7.99
N ASP A 36 8.48 4.48 8.53
CA ASP A 36 8.29 3.12 8.07
C ASP A 36 6.86 2.62 8.38
N LYS A 37 6.50 1.47 7.83
CA LYS A 37 5.15 0.91 7.99
C LYS A 37 4.81 0.62 9.45
N CYS A 38 5.77 0.13 10.23
CA CYS A 38 5.56 -0.22 11.63
C CYS A 38 5.26 1.04 12.46
N ASP A 39 6.08 2.07 12.29
CA ASP A 39 5.90 3.34 12.99
C ASP A 39 4.61 4.05 12.54
N SER A 40 4.33 4.05 11.23
CA SER A 40 3.08 4.62 10.70
C SER A 40 1.83 3.98 11.32
N LEU A 41 1.87 2.66 11.59
CA LEU A 41 0.79 1.95 12.27
C LEU A 41 0.75 2.26 13.76
N ASN A 42 1.91 2.23 14.44
CA ASN A 42 2.01 2.50 15.88
C ASN A 42 1.52 3.90 16.23
N TYR A 43 1.82 4.89 15.41
CA TYR A 43 1.37 6.28 15.58
C TYR A 43 0.02 6.57 14.93
N ARG A 44 -0.66 5.57 14.37
CA ARG A 44 -1.97 5.70 13.68
C ARG A 44 -1.94 6.71 12.53
N GLN A 45 -0.79 6.84 11.87
CA GLN A 45 -0.58 7.76 10.75
C GLN A 45 -1.02 7.16 9.41
N SER A 46 -1.20 5.85 9.33
CA SER A 46 -1.60 5.15 8.11
C SER A 46 -2.54 4.00 8.40
N ALA A 47 -3.55 3.84 7.55
CA ALA A 47 -4.51 2.75 7.58
C ALA A 47 -5.10 2.56 6.17
N PRO A 48 -5.62 1.37 5.81
CA PRO A 48 -6.28 1.17 4.53
C PRO A 48 -7.56 2.01 4.47
N ASN A 49 -7.66 2.85 3.45
CA ASN A 49 -8.82 3.72 3.22
C ASN A 49 -9.42 3.55 1.82
N HIS A 50 -8.77 2.78 0.95
CA HIS A 50 -9.21 2.61 -0.43
C HIS A 50 -8.82 1.25 -1.00
N ALA A 51 -9.66 0.72 -1.90
CA ALA A 51 -9.39 -0.52 -2.61
C ALA A 51 -9.12 -0.24 -4.09
N VAL A 52 -8.09 -0.87 -4.63
CA VAL A 52 -7.71 -0.78 -6.05
C VAL A 52 -7.40 -2.15 -6.63
N VAL A 53 -7.28 -2.24 -7.96
CA VAL A 53 -6.92 -3.47 -8.65
C VAL A 53 -5.50 -3.38 -9.21
N ILE A 54 -4.62 -4.26 -8.77
CA ILE A 54 -3.32 -4.47 -9.43
C ILE A 54 -3.57 -5.25 -10.72
N LYS A 55 -3.28 -4.63 -11.87
CA LYS A 55 -3.44 -5.21 -13.22
C LYS A 55 -2.12 -5.59 -13.88
N GLY A 56 -1.01 -5.06 -13.43
CA GLY A 56 0.30 -5.35 -13.99
C GLY A 56 1.43 -5.07 -13.02
N TYR A 57 2.62 -5.51 -13.39
CA TYR A 57 3.84 -5.24 -12.64
C TYR A 57 4.97 -4.86 -13.60
N ASN A 58 5.95 -4.14 -13.10
CA ASN A 58 7.16 -3.78 -13.82
C ASN A 58 8.38 -4.45 -13.19
N LEU A 59 9.31 -4.91 -14.04
CA LEU A 59 10.57 -5.52 -13.62
C LEU A 59 11.74 -4.63 -14.03
N ASP A 60 12.63 -4.39 -13.09
CA ASP A 60 13.97 -3.87 -13.36
C ASP A 60 15.00 -4.91 -12.95
N LYS A 61 15.86 -5.31 -13.89
CA LYS A 61 16.89 -6.35 -13.70
C LYS A 61 16.34 -7.63 -13.03
N GLY A 62 15.13 -8.04 -13.42
CA GLY A 62 14.47 -9.24 -12.91
C GLY A 62 13.81 -9.08 -11.52
N LYS A 63 13.81 -7.89 -10.94
CA LYS A 63 13.14 -7.58 -9.67
C LYS A 63 11.94 -6.68 -9.90
N THR A 64 10.84 -6.94 -9.20
CA THR A 64 9.66 -6.06 -9.24
C THR A 64 10.02 -4.71 -8.64
N ASN A 65 9.82 -3.63 -9.40
CA ASN A 65 10.05 -2.26 -8.96
C ASN A 65 8.78 -1.43 -8.88
N GLY A 66 7.63 -1.96 -9.29
CA GLY A 66 6.34 -1.30 -9.14
C GLY A 66 5.19 -2.06 -9.79
N PHE A 67 4.01 -1.50 -9.65
CA PHE A 67 2.76 -2.07 -10.14
C PHE A 67 1.94 -1.04 -10.92
N LEU A 68 1.23 -1.52 -11.94
CA LEU A 68 0.16 -0.77 -12.58
C LEU A 68 -1.14 -1.11 -11.86
N ILE A 69 -1.83 -0.10 -11.34
CA ILE A 69 -3.12 -0.25 -10.69
C ILE A 69 -4.22 0.46 -11.47
N GLU A 70 -5.41 -0.10 -11.40
CA GLU A 70 -6.65 0.53 -11.85
C GLU A 70 -7.41 1.06 -10.64
N ASN A 71 -7.89 2.29 -10.77
CA ASN A 71 -8.60 3.01 -9.72
C ASN A 71 -10.01 3.36 -10.17
N SER A 72 -10.92 3.59 -9.20
CA SER A 72 -12.33 3.89 -9.44
C SER A 72 -12.65 5.39 -9.55
N TRP A 73 -11.65 6.27 -9.58
CA TRP A 73 -11.86 7.73 -9.60
C TRP A 73 -12.16 8.32 -10.99
N GLY A 74 -12.41 7.45 -11.99
CA GLY A 74 -12.74 7.83 -13.35
C GLY A 74 -11.52 8.12 -14.24
N GLU A 75 -11.76 8.21 -15.54
CA GLU A 75 -10.71 8.32 -16.57
C GLU A 75 -9.93 9.65 -16.52
N LYS A 76 -10.48 10.69 -15.91
CA LYS A 76 -9.81 11.99 -15.77
C LYS A 76 -8.75 11.98 -14.66
N SER A 77 -8.71 10.95 -13.83
CA SER A 77 -7.79 10.82 -12.71
C SER A 77 -6.60 9.93 -13.10
N GLY A 78 -5.39 10.40 -12.85
CA GLY A 78 -4.18 9.69 -13.27
C GLY A 78 -4.06 9.52 -14.79
N PHE A 79 -3.52 8.39 -15.21
CA PHE A 79 -3.42 8.06 -16.64
C PHE A 79 -4.63 7.20 -17.05
N LYS A 80 -5.70 7.85 -17.51
CA LYS A 80 -6.96 7.19 -17.89
C LYS A 80 -7.50 6.23 -16.82
N GLY A 81 -7.56 6.69 -15.57
CA GLY A 81 -8.00 5.89 -14.43
C GLY A 81 -6.96 4.93 -13.86
N ASN A 82 -5.76 4.89 -14.45
CA ASN A 82 -4.68 4.02 -13.98
C ASN A 82 -3.59 4.84 -13.29
N TYR A 83 -2.83 4.14 -12.41
CA TYR A 83 -1.72 4.71 -11.65
C TYR A 83 -0.54 3.76 -11.63
N TYR A 84 0.66 4.32 -11.61
CA TYR A 84 1.87 3.58 -11.30
C TYR A 84 2.14 3.65 -9.79
N MET A 85 2.31 2.50 -9.17
CA MET A 85 2.61 2.37 -7.75
C MET A 85 4.05 1.84 -7.60
N ASN A 86 4.94 2.68 -7.08
CA ASN A 86 6.32 2.33 -6.82
C ASN A 86 6.42 1.21 -5.76
N ILE A 87 7.45 0.37 -5.83
CA ILE A 87 7.61 -0.77 -4.93
C ILE A 87 7.78 -0.37 -3.47
N ASP A 88 8.46 0.74 -3.18
CA ASP A 88 8.67 1.20 -1.80
C ASP A 88 7.40 1.83 -1.25
N TRP A 89 6.61 2.51 -2.09
CA TRP A 89 5.28 2.94 -1.73
C TRP A 89 4.36 1.74 -1.43
N PHE A 90 4.39 0.70 -2.27
CA PHE A 90 3.64 -0.54 -2.04
C PHE A 90 3.97 -1.17 -0.70
N LYS A 91 5.25 -1.29 -0.34
CA LYS A 91 5.68 -1.86 0.94
C LYS A 91 5.14 -1.08 2.14
N ASN A 92 5.12 0.25 2.05
CA ASN A 92 4.72 1.10 3.16
C ASN A 92 3.21 1.26 3.30
N TYR A 93 2.46 1.37 2.19
CA TYR A 93 1.06 1.82 2.21
C TYR A 93 0.06 0.82 1.64
N THR A 94 0.47 -0.44 1.39
CA THR A 94 -0.44 -1.55 1.04
C THR A 94 -0.61 -2.46 2.25
N PHE A 95 -1.85 -2.76 2.62
CA PHE A 95 -2.16 -3.47 3.87
C PHE A 95 -2.69 -4.87 3.65
N GLU A 96 -3.44 -5.09 2.59
CA GLU A 96 -4.04 -6.37 2.27
C GLU A 96 -4.02 -6.65 0.79
N VAL A 97 -4.02 -7.92 0.42
CA VAL A 97 -4.06 -8.40 -0.96
C VAL A 97 -5.02 -9.58 -1.02
N VAL A 98 -5.98 -9.52 -1.94
CA VAL A 98 -6.90 -10.62 -2.20
C VAL A 98 -6.41 -11.41 -3.40
N VAL A 99 -5.94 -12.63 -3.16
CA VAL A 99 -5.34 -13.50 -4.17
C VAL A 99 -5.82 -14.94 -4.01
N ASP A 100 -5.94 -15.68 -5.11
CA ASP A 100 -6.27 -17.10 -5.09
C ASP A 100 -5.19 -17.89 -4.34
N LYS A 101 -5.59 -18.77 -3.42
CA LYS A 101 -4.70 -19.59 -2.58
C LYS A 101 -3.66 -20.38 -3.37
N LYS A 102 -3.99 -20.76 -4.62
CA LYS A 102 -3.05 -21.52 -5.49
C LYS A 102 -1.76 -20.75 -5.81
N PHE A 103 -1.79 -19.41 -5.72
CA PHE A 103 -0.63 -18.54 -5.94
C PHE A 103 0.11 -18.17 -4.65
N VAL A 104 -0.39 -18.61 -3.49
CA VAL A 104 0.20 -18.30 -2.19
C VAL A 104 1.12 -19.43 -1.75
N SER A 105 2.32 -19.10 -1.26
CA SER A 105 3.27 -20.10 -0.80
C SER A 105 2.72 -20.93 0.36
N LYS A 106 3.10 -22.21 0.44
CA LYS A 106 2.71 -23.10 1.55
C LYS A 106 3.07 -22.53 2.91
N LYS A 107 4.20 -21.82 3.02
CA LYS A 107 4.65 -21.14 4.24
C LYS A 107 3.65 -20.09 4.70
N VAL A 108 3.14 -19.26 3.80
CA VAL A 108 2.14 -18.23 4.14
C VAL A 108 0.80 -18.88 4.47
N LEU A 109 0.35 -19.86 3.66
CA LEU A 109 -0.91 -20.57 3.91
C LEU A 109 -0.93 -21.30 5.26
N SER A 110 0.21 -21.80 5.74
CA SER A 110 0.28 -22.47 7.05
C SER A 110 -0.11 -21.59 8.23
N VAL A 111 -0.08 -20.26 8.06
CA VAL A 111 -0.53 -19.31 9.09
C VAL A 111 -2.03 -19.47 9.38
N LEU A 112 -2.83 -19.86 8.39
CA LEU A 112 -4.28 -20.08 8.55
C LEU A 112 -4.63 -21.20 9.53
N ASN A 113 -3.67 -22.10 9.78
CA ASN A 113 -3.83 -23.22 10.73
C ASN A 113 -3.37 -22.86 12.17
N LYS A 114 -2.87 -21.65 12.38
CA LYS A 114 -2.42 -21.19 13.70
C LYS A 114 -3.58 -20.53 14.44
N LYS A 115 -3.55 -20.68 15.78
CA LYS A 115 -4.50 -19.97 16.64
C LYS A 115 -4.31 -18.45 16.45
N PRO A 116 -5.40 -17.67 16.20
CA PRO A 116 -5.30 -16.22 16.12
C PRO A 116 -4.77 -15.60 17.40
N ILE A 117 -3.97 -14.55 17.27
CA ILE A 117 -3.57 -13.69 18.38
C ILE A 117 -4.62 -12.60 18.49
N LEU A 118 -5.34 -12.57 19.62
CA LEU A 118 -6.29 -11.49 19.91
C LEU A 118 -5.51 -10.29 20.43
N LEU A 119 -5.59 -9.20 19.70
CA LEU A 119 -4.95 -7.94 20.10
C LEU A 119 -5.81 -7.21 21.13
N PRO A 120 -5.19 -6.45 22.06
CA PRO A 120 -5.91 -5.56 22.97
C PRO A 120 -6.79 -4.57 22.17
N TYR A 121 -7.92 -4.17 22.75
CA TYR A 121 -8.88 -3.24 22.12
C TYR A 121 -8.23 -1.92 21.67
N LEU A 122 -7.26 -1.41 22.44
CA LEU A 122 -6.55 -0.17 22.12
C LEU A 122 -5.28 -0.38 21.28
N SER A 123 -5.03 -1.60 20.77
CA SER A 123 -3.89 -1.85 19.91
C SER A 123 -3.89 -0.91 18.72
N PRO A 124 -2.75 -0.31 18.33
CA PRO A 124 -2.63 0.47 17.10
C PRO A 124 -3.12 -0.27 15.85
N PHE A 125 -2.92 -1.59 15.79
CA PHE A 125 -3.43 -2.44 14.71
C PHE A 125 -4.96 -2.53 14.65
N GLY A 126 -5.66 -2.22 15.75
CA GLY A 126 -7.12 -2.12 15.76
C GLY A 126 -7.64 -1.01 14.84
N SER A 127 -6.85 0.01 14.55
CA SER A 127 -7.21 1.07 13.60
C SER A 127 -7.35 0.58 12.16
N LEU A 128 -6.84 -0.61 11.82
CA LEU A 128 -7.07 -1.24 10.52
C LEU A 128 -8.51 -1.74 10.34
N LEU A 129 -9.30 -1.84 11.41
CA LEU A 129 -10.65 -2.36 11.41
C LEU A 129 -11.73 -1.27 11.55
N PHE A 130 -11.34 -0.07 11.99
CA PHE A 130 -12.28 1.00 12.34
C PHE A 130 -11.80 2.34 11.78
N LYS A 131 -12.29 2.66 10.60
CA LYS A 131 -12.42 4.03 10.10
C LYS A 131 -13.86 4.34 9.78
#